data_c0c3a5ad3addc5e7cb231e0960006f43
#
_entry.id   c0c3a5ad3addc5e7cb231e0960006f43
#
_cell.length_a   1.000
_cell.length_b   1.000
_cell.length_c   1.000
_cell.angle_alpha   90.00
_cell.angle_beta   90.00
_cell.angle_gamma   90.00
#
_symmetry.space_group_name_H-M   'P 1'
#
loop_
_entity.id
_entity.type
_entity.pdbx_description
1 polymer ?
#
loop_
_entity_poly.entity_id
_entity_poly.type
_entity_poly.pdbx_seq_one_letter_code
_entity_poly.pdbx_strand_id
1 'polypeptide(L)'
;CGIGIVNQDDPNVDKILAGHTCEVENFSIRHPSDVMAEDEWYGMESGSLQSHFTVKREWRREEVVMQLPGQFNVYNALAAISVAGHFKVNREQIKAALAKQVVPGRCQNMTAGAGYVFLIDYAHNEMSLRNLLETLRKFEPERLIVIFGCGGNRSVLRRYQMGETAGRLADFTIITSDNPRWEDPGRIMNQIEDGLRGTVRAGKKPSYIKIADRRAAVE
;
A
#
# COMPACT_ATOMS: atom_id res chain seq x y z
N CYS A 1 -6.27 4.36 29.60
CA CYS A 1 -5.82 5.04 28.38
C CYS A 1 -6.13 6.53 28.52
N GLY A 2 -5.20 7.45 28.20
CA GLY A 2 -5.44 8.88 28.29
C GLY A 2 -6.26 9.39 27.10
N ILE A 3 -5.97 8.93 25.90
CA ILE A 3 -6.67 9.28 24.66
C ILE A 3 -6.65 8.11 23.68
N GLY A 4 -7.72 7.94 22.92
CA GLY A 4 -7.82 7.03 21.79
C GLY A 4 -7.67 7.81 20.48
N ILE A 5 -6.86 7.31 19.55
CA ILE A 5 -6.74 7.87 18.20
C ILE A 5 -7.32 6.84 17.23
N VAL A 6 -8.36 7.21 16.47
CA VAL A 6 -9.19 6.27 15.73
C VAL A 6 -9.40 6.73 14.29
N ASN A 7 -9.33 5.79 13.35
CA ASN A 7 -9.70 6.04 11.97
C ASN A 7 -11.23 6.04 11.81
N GLN A 8 -11.81 7.21 11.55
CA GLN A 8 -13.27 7.40 11.38
C GLN A 8 -13.80 6.71 10.12
N ASP A 9 -12.95 6.43 9.14
CA ASP A 9 -13.33 5.76 7.90
C ASP A 9 -13.34 4.22 8.02
N ASP A 10 -12.93 3.66 9.17
CA ASP A 10 -12.99 2.21 9.40
C ASP A 10 -14.45 1.77 9.64
N PRO A 11 -14.98 0.79 8.89
CA PRO A 11 -16.34 0.32 9.04
C PRO A 11 -16.65 -0.31 10.42
N ASN A 12 -15.64 -0.59 11.22
CA ASN A 12 -15.78 -1.12 12.57
C ASN A 12 -15.57 -0.06 13.67
N VAL A 13 -15.44 1.22 13.32
CA VAL A 13 -15.15 2.29 14.29
C VAL A 13 -16.13 2.29 15.47
N ASP A 14 -17.42 2.15 15.24
CA ASP A 14 -18.44 2.13 16.29
C ASP A 14 -18.27 0.92 17.22
N LYS A 15 -17.87 -0.24 16.68
CA LYS A 15 -17.58 -1.44 17.49
C LYS A 15 -16.32 -1.27 18.32
N ILE A 16 -15.28 -0.63 17.74
CA ILE A 16 -14.02 -0.35 18.43
C ILE A 16 -14.26 0.61 19.59
N LEU A 17 -15.13 1.60 19.39
CA LEU A 17 -15.45 2.60 20.39
C LEU A 17 -16.52 2.14 21.41
N ALA A 18 -17.17 1.01 21.21
CA ALA A 18 -18.18 0.51 22.14
C ALA A 18 -17.59 0.32 23.55
N GLY A 19 -18.15 1.05 24.53
CA GLY A 19 -17.72 0.96 25.94
C GLY A 19 -16.39 1.65 26.29
N HIS A 20 -15.85 2.47 25.39
CA HIS A 20 -14.67 3.27 25.70
C HIS A 20 -14.96 4.32 26.80
N THR A 21 -13.97 4.70 27.57
CA THR A 21 -14.05 5.68 28.67
C THR A 21 -13.03 6.81 28.56
N CYS A 22 -12.20 6.78 27.52
CA CYS A 22 -11.17 7.80 27.28
C CYS A 22 -11.69 8.85 26.26
N GLU A 23 -11.04 9.99 26.23
CA GLU A 23 -11.20 10.94 25.11
C GLU A 23 -10.79 10.29 23.81
N VAL A 24 -11.43 10.68 22.71
CA VAL A 24 -11.15 10.16 21.37
C VAL A 24 -10.88 11.32 20.43
N GLU A 25 -9.74 11.28 19.75
CA GLU A 25 -9.46 12.08 18.55
C GLU A 25 -9.60 11.18 17.34
N ASN A 26 -10.40 11.58 16.37
CA ASN A 26 -10.57 10.82 15.16
C ASN A 26 -9.84 11.47 13.97
N PHE A 27 -9.44 10.63 13.02
CA PHE A 27 -8.86 11.07 11.75
C PHE A 27 -9.55 10.38 10.57
N SER A 28 -9.53 11.02 9.41
CA SER A 28 -10.18 10.51 8.20
C SER A 28 -9.63 11.13 6.92
N ILE A 29 -10.07 10.55 5.78
CA ILE A 29 -9.92 11.10 4.44
C ILE A 29 -11.30 11.40 3.84
N ARG A 30 -12.35 10.67 4.28
CA ARG A 30 -13.68 10.68 3.65
C ARG A 30 -14.76 11.35 4.48
N HIS A 31 -14.66 11.31 5.77
CA HIS A 31 -15.70 11.83 6.69
C HIS A 31 -15.16 13.01 7.50
N PRO A 32 -16.03 13.96 7.91
CA PRO A 32 -15.61 15.01 8.83
C PRO A 32 -15.00 14.41 10.10
N SER A 33 -13.83 14.93 10.51
CA SER A 33 -13.06 14.42 11.64
C SER A 33 -12.17 15.51 12.24
N ASP A 34 -11.59 15.24 13.41
CA ASP A 34 -10.71 16.19 14.11
C ASP A 34 -9.42 16.47 13.31
N VAL A 35 -8.89 15.41 12.65
CA VAL A 35 -7.75 15.52 11.76
C VAL A 35 -8.12 14.88 10.41
N MET A 36 -8.15 15.69 9.36
CA MET A 36 -8.62 15.24 8.05
C MET A 36 -7.58 15.50 6.96
N ALA A 37 -7.41 14.57 6.03
CA ALA A 37 -6.72 14.82 4.78
C ALA A 37 -7.71 15.23 3.69
N GLU A 38 -7.41 16.32 3.00
CA GLU A 38 -8.16 16.86 1.86
C GLU A 38 -7.20 17.06 0.67
N ASP A 39 -7.73 17.25 -0.52
CA ASP A 39 -6.97 17.60 -1.75
C ASP A 39 -5.83 16.59 -2.04
N GLU A 40 -6.12 15.32 -1.87
CA GLU A 40 -5.17 14.22 -2.06
C GLU A 40 -4.85 14.03 -3.55
N TRP A 41 -3.58 14.08 -3.91
CA TRP A 41 -3.10 13.73 -5.25
C TRP A 41 -1.75 13.00 -5.19
N TYR A 42 -1.39 12.33 -6.29
CA TYR A 42 -0.19 11.50 -6.42
C TYR A 42 0.64 11.98 -7.60
N GLY A 43 1.93 12.16 -7.39
CA GLY A 43 2.86 12.63 -8.40
C GLY A 43 4.21 11.94 -8.34
N MET A 44 5.00 12.12 -9.38
CA MET A 44 6.37 11.64 -9.43
C MET A 44 7.31 12.84 -9.54
N GLU A 45 8.25 12.95 -8.60
CA GLU A 45 9.26 14.00 -8.61
C GLU A 45 10.65 13.38 -8.45
N SER A 46 11.57 13.74 -9.35
CA SER A 46 12.95 13.25 -9.35
C SER A 46 13.07 11.70 -9.28
N GLY A 47 12.13 11.00 -9.94
CA GLY A 47 12.08 9.52 -9.94
C GLY A 47 11.51 8.90 -8.66
N SER A 48 10.98 9.71 -7.74
CA SER A 48 10.31 9.24 -6.51
C SER A 48 8.82 9.46 -6.60
N LEU A 49 8.05 8.41 -6.27
CA LEU A 49 6.59 8.50 -6.17
C LEU A 49 6.23 9.20 -4.85
N GLN A 50 5.32 10.16 -4.93
CA GLN A 50 4.93 10.99 -3.79
C GLN A 50 3.41 11.01 -3.59
N SER A 51 3.00 11.11 -2.33
CA SER A 51 1.63 11.50 -1.94
C SER A 51 1.64 12.94 -1.46
N HIS A 52 0.71 13.72 -1.97
CA HIS A 52 0.46 15.10 -1.59
C HIS A 52 -0.95 15.19 -1.02
N PHE A 53 -1.11 15.89 0.07
CA PHE A 53 -2.42 16.13 0.69
C PHE A 53 -2.38 17.32 1.62
N THR A 54 -3.54 17.91 1.89
CA THR A 54 -3.70 18.98 2.87
C THR A 54 -4.23 18.39 4.17
N VAL A 55 -3.51 18.54 5.26
CA VAL A 55 -4.01 18.22 6.61
C VAL A 55 -4.81 19.39 7.13
N LYS A 56 -6.07 19.11 7.47
CA LYS A 56 -6.95 20.03 8.19
C LYS A 56 -7.10 19.55 9.63
N ARG A 57 -6.77 20.40 10.57
CA ARG A 57 -7.00 20.20 12.00
C ARG A 57 -7.56 21.49 12.61
N GLU A 58 -8.74 21.43 13.21
CA GLU A 58 -9.49 22.60 13.64
C GLU A 58 -9.74 23.56 12.44
N TRP A 59 -9.25 24.81 12.51
CA TRP A 59 -9.35 25.83 11.46
C TRP A 59 -8.06 25.99 10.63
N ARG A 60 -7.05 25.12 10.83
CA ARG A 60 -5.75 25.17 10.15
C ARG A 60 -5.68 24.17 9.01
N ARG A 61 -4.99 24.59 7.94
CA ARG A 61 -4.71 23.76 6.77
C ARG A 61 -3.22 23.77 6.51
N GLU A 62 -2.63 22.61 6.28
CA GLU A 62 -1.19 22.46 6.05
C GLU A 62 -0.94 21.44 4.94
N GLU A 63 -0.18 21.86 3.94
CA GLU A 63 0.25 20.96 2.87
C GLU A 63 1.34 20.02 3.37
N VAL A 64 1.18 18.73 3.06
CA VAL A 64 2.11 17.66 3.39
C VAL A 64 2.48 16.91 2.12
N VAL A 65 3.77 16.64 1.98
CA VAL A 65 4.35 15.81 0.92
C VAL A 65 5.09 14.67 1.58
N MET A 66 4.90 13.43 1.11
CA MET A 66 5.65 12.28 1.61
C MET A 66 6.04 11.32 0.47
N GLN A 67 7.17 10.64 0.62
CA GLN A 67 7.69 9.68 -0.36
C GLN A 67 7.10 8.27 -0.24
N LEU A 68 5.98 8.12 0.48
CA LEU A 68 5.24 6.88 0.61
C LEU A 68 3.92 7.02 -0.17
N PRO A 69 3.81 6.43 -1.37
CA PRO A 69 2.63 6.56 -2.19
C PRO A 69 1.44 5.78 -1.62
N GLY A 70 0.25 6.31 -1.84
CA GLY A 70 -1.00 5.62 -1.61
C GLY A 70 -1.81 6.06 -0.40
N GLN A 71 -3.12 5.98 -0.56
CA GLN A 71 -4.09 6.43 0.43
C GLN A 71 -3.92 5.75 1.80
N PHE A 72 -3.52 4.46 1.82
CA PHE A 72 -3.23 3.78 3.07
C PHE A 72 -2.05 4.41 3.84
N ASN A 73 -1.07 5.01 3.13
CA ASN A 73 0.01 5.75 3.76
C ASN A 73 -0.43 7.14 4.23
N VAL A 74 -1.42 7.75 3.56
CA VAL A 74 -2.05 8.98 4.06
C VAL A 74 -2.74 8.70 5.40
N TYR A 75 -3.50 7.61 5.55
CA TYR A 75 -4.04 7.19 6.85
C TYR A 75 -2.95 6.98 7.91
N ASN A 76 -1.85 6.33 7.56
CA ASN A 76 -0.71 6.15 8.48
C ASN A 76 -0.10 7.49 8.89
N ALA A 77 0.02 8.44 7.97
CA ALA A 77 0.51 9.78 8.25
C ALA A 77 -0.44 10.55 9.17
N LEU A 78 -1.77 10.50 8.92
CA LEU A 78 -2.76 11.13 9.80
C LEU A 78 -2.69 10.59 11.22
N ALA A 79 -2.59 9.28 11.39
CA ALA A 79 -2.41 8.66 12.71
C ALA A 79 -1.14 9.16 13.40
N ALA A 80 -0.01 9.23 12.67
CA ALA A 80 1.25 9.74 13.19
C ALA A 80 1.18 11.22 13.55
N ILE A 81 0.53 12.05 12.72
CA ILE A 81 0.29 13.49 12.97
C ILE A 81 -0.55 13.68 14.23
N SER A 82 -1.62 12.90 14.38
CA SER A 82 -2.48 12.93 15.57
C SER A 82 -1.68 12.61 16.84
N VAL A 83 -0.94 11.50 16.83
CA VAL A 83 -0.07 11.13 17.98
C VAL A 83 0.96 12.23 18.28
N ALA A 84 1.70 12.71 17.28
CA ALA A 84 2.73 13.72 17.44
C ALA A 84 2.19 15.04 18.03
N GLY A 85 0.94 15.40 17.65
CA GLY A 85 0.26 16.57 18.18
C GLY A 85 0.07 16.52 19.71
N HIS A 86 -0.26 15.34 20.25
CA HIS A 86 -0.38 15.15 21.72
C HIS A 86 0.96 15.20 22.46
N PHE A 87 2.06 14.92 21.76
CA PHE A 87 3.41 15.09 22.30
C PHE A 87 4.02 16.48 22.05
N LYS A 88 3.21 17.43 21.55
CA LYS A 88 3.61 18.83 21.27
C LYS A 88 4.81 18.92 20.29
N VAL A 89 4.92 17.97 19.39
CA VAL A 89 5.95 18.02 18.33
C VAL A 89 5.65 19.19 17.40
N ASN A 90 6.68 19.94 17.04
CA ASN A 90 6.56 21.08 16.13
C ASN A 90 6.13 20.61 14.73
N ARG A 91 5.22 21.34 14.11
CA ARG A 91 4.65 21.01 12.78
C ARG A 91 5.70 20.92 11.68
N GLU A 92 6.64 21.85 11.67
CA GLU A 92 7.72 21.82 10.68
C GLU A 92 8.58 20.56 10.83
N GLN A 93 8.76 20.08 12.06
CA GLN A 93 9.43 18.80 12.32
C GLN A 93 8.61 17.62 11.81
N ILE A 94 7.28 17.62 12.00
CA ILE A 94 6.38 16.59 11.48
C ILE A 94 6.45 16.56 9.96
N LYS A 95 6.30 17.70 9.27
CA LYS A 95 6.38 17.82 7.81
C LYS A 95 7.73 17.35 7.29
N ALA A 96 8.82 17.81 7.90
CA ALA A 96 10.17 17.41 7.51
C ALA A 96 10.44 15.91 7.70
N ALA A 97 9.86 15.31 8.74
CA ALA A 97 9.95 13.88 8.99
C ALA A 97 9.18 13.09 7.92
N LEU A 98 7.93 13.47 7.63
CA LEU A 98 7.09 12.81 6.61
C LEU A 98 7.70 12.93 5.21
N ALA A 99 8.27 14.09 4.85
CA ALA A 99 8.92 14.30 3.57
C ALA A 99 10.15 13.41 3.34
N LYS A 100 10.81 12.98 4.42
CA LYS A 100 12.02 12.13 4.37
C LYS A 100 11.75 10.68 4.74
N GLN A 101 10.50 10.36 5.09
CA GLN A 101 10.15 9.04 5.59
C GLN A 101 10.37 7.97 4.54
N VAL A 102 11.23 7.00 4.85
CA VAL A 102 11.40 5.76 4.11
C VAL A 102 11.16 4.61 5.08
N VAL A 103 10.28 3.71 4.73
CA VAL A 103 10.02 2.49 5.49
C VAL A 103 10.58 1.30 4.70
N PRO A 104 11.64 0.63 5.15
CA PRO A 104 12.21 -0.51 4.42
C PRO A 104 11.14 -1.55 4.10
N GLY A 105 11.09 -1.96 2.82
CA GLY A 105 10.11 -2.94 2.34
C GLY A 105 8.66 -2.45 2.26
N ARG A 106 8.39 -1.13 2.32
CA ARG A 106 7.06 -0.53 2.14
C ARG A 106 7.11 0.52 1.04
N CYS A 107 6.62 0.20 -0.14
CA CYS A 107 6.75 1.04 -1.34
C CYS A 107 8.16 1.64 -1.47
N GLN A 108 9.17 0.90 -1.00
CA GLN A 108 10.55 1.37 -0.97
C GLN A 108 11.07 1.52 -2.39
N ASN A 109 11.39 2.75 -2.78
CA ASN A 109 11.98 3.03 -4.07
C ASN A 109 13.45 2.60 -4.10
N MET A 110 13.77 1.69 -5.02
CA MET A 110 15.11 1.15 -5.26
C MET A 110 15.68 1.61 -6.61
N THR A 111 15.03 2.57 -7.25
CA THR A 111 15.39 3.04 -8.59
C THR A 111 16.74 3.76 -8.59
N ALA A 112 17.65 3.34 -9.44
CA ALA A 112 18.95 3.95 -9.66
C ALA A 112 19.02 4.58 -11.06
N GLY A 113 18.25 5.66 -11.32
CA GLY A 113 18.42 6.49 -12.51
C GLY A 113 18.07 5.87 -13.87
N ALA A 114 17.42 4.73 -13.90
CA ALA A 114 17.04 4.05 -15.13
C ALA A 114 15.59 4.38 -15.49
N GLY A 115 15.17 4.79 -16.59
CA GLY A 115 13.83 5.21 -17.03
C GLY A 115 12.61 4.35 -16.58
N TYR A 116 12.71 3.69 -15.45
CA TYR A 116 11.66 2.91 -14.76
C TYR A 116 11.73 3.14 -13.25
N VAL A 117 10.64 2.84 -12.55
CA VAL A 117 10.57 2.84 -11.08
C VAL A 117 10.55 1.40 -10.59
N PHE A 118 11.48 1.04 -9.72
CA PHE A 118 11.56 -0.26 -9.06
C PHE A 118 11.22 -0.12 -7.57
N LEU A 119 10.17 -0.82 -7.13
CA LEU A 119 9.66 -0.73 -5.76
C LEU A 119 9.73 -2.08 -5.07
N ILE A 120 10.11 -2.06 -3.79
CA ILE A 120 9.96 -3.20 -2.89
C ILE A 120 8.81 -2.93 -1.93
N ASP A 121 7.87 -3.88 -1.85
CA ASP A 121 6.75 -3.80 -0.93
C ASP A 121 6.52 -5.12 -0.19
N TYR A 122 5.91 -5.04 0.97
CA TYR A 122 5.59 -6.19 1.83
C TYR A 122 4.19 -6.77 1.57
N ALA A 123 3.48 -6.33 0.55
CA ALA A 123 2.16 -6.86 0.21
C ALA A 123 2.19 -8.39 0.10
N HIS A 124 1.46 -9.08 0.98
CA HIS A 124 1.49 -10.54 1.10
C HIS A 124 0.09 -11.16 1.18
N ASN A 125 -0.95 -10.38 0.95
CA ASN A 125 -2.33 -10.82 0.84
C ASN A 125 -3.05 -10.05 -0.28
N GLU A 126 -4.26 -10.49 -0.63
CA GLU A 126 -5.05 -9.93 -1.73
C GLU A 126 -5.29 -8.42 -1.55
N MET A 127 -5.78 -8.01 -0.39
CA MET A 127 -6.13 -6.61 -0.12
C MET A 127 -4.91 -5.69 -0.21
N SER A 128 -3.78 -6.09 0.36
CA SER A 128 -2.56 -5.27 0.30
C SER A 128 -1.98 -5.19 -1.12
N LEU A 129 -2.01 -6.30 -1.88
CA LEU A 129 -1.59 -6.30 -3.28
C LEU A 129 -2.50 -5.44 -4.14
N ARG A 130 -3.81 -5.52 -3.95
CA ARG A 130 -4.80 -4.68 -4.64
C ARG A 130 -4.54 -3.20 -4.37
N ASN A 131 -4.47 -2.81 -3.10
CA ASN A 131 -4.22 -1.43 -2.71
C ASN A 131 -2.93 -0.87 -3.30
N LEU A 132 -1.86 -1.69 -3.32
CA LEU A 132 -0.58 -1.32 -3.93
C LEU A 132 -0.74 -1.08 -5.44
N LEU A 133 -1.28 -2.07 -6.17
CA LEU A 133 -1.39 -1.98 -7.63
C LEU A 133 -2.37 -0.87 -8.06
N GLU A 134 -3.49 -0.69 -7.36
CA GLU A 134 -4.43 0.42 -7.61
C GLU A 134 -3.77 1.77 -7.35
N THR A 135 -2.96 1.87 -6.29
CA THR A 135 -2.16 3.08 -6.03
C THR A 135 -1.20 3.37 -7.18
N LEU A 136 -0.44 2.36 -7.62
CA LEU A 136 0.53 2.54 -8.70
C LEU A 136 -0.15 2.88 -10.03
N ARG A 137 -1.38 2.41 -10.27
CA ARG A 137 -2.17 2.81 -11.46
C ARG A 137 -2.53 4.30 -11.47
N LYS A 138 -2.67 4.96 -10.33
CA LYS A 138 -2.92 6.40 -10.25
C LYS A 138 -1.77 7.26 -10.79
N PHE A 139 -0.58 6.70 -10.93
CA PHE A 139 0.58 7.35 -11.56
C PHE A 139 0.63 7.14 -13.09
N GLU A 140 -0.39 6.50 -13.66
CA GLU A 140 -0.54 6.25 -15.11
C GLU A 140 0.72 5.64 -15.77
N PRO A 141 1.31 4.56 -15.20
CA PRO A 141 2.49 3.97 -15.79
C PRO A 141 2.18 3.37 -17.17
N GLU A 142 3.07 3.52 -18.13
CA GLU A 142 2.96 2.86 -19.43
C GLU A 142 2.86 1.34 -19.28
N ARG A 143 3.59 0.78 -18.31
CA ARG A 143 3.59 -0.64 -18.02
C ARG A 143 3.80 -0.90 -16.53
N LEU A 144 2.86 -1.61 -15.91
CA LEU A 144 2.94 -2.07 -14.52
C LEU A 144 3.29 -3.56 -14.49
N ILE A 145 4.48 -3.88 -14.01
CA ILE A 145 4.97 -5.25 -13.84
C ILE A 145 4.94 -5.59 -12.34
N VAL A 146 4.42 -6.76 -11.99
CA VAL A 146 4.44 -7.26 -10.62
C VAL A 146 5.19 -8.59 -10.54
N ILE A 147 6.10 -8.69 -9.57
CA ILE A 147 6.85 -9.91 -9.25
C ILE A 147 6.46 -10.34 -7.86
N PHE A 148 5.83 -11.51 -7.70
CA PHE A 148 5.46 -11.98 -6.37
C PHE A 148 5.34 -13.50 -6.30
N GLY A 149 5.33 -14.00 -5.08
CA GLY A 149 5.02 -15.37 -4.72
C GLY A 149 4.18 -15.41 -3.47
N CYS A 150 3.80 -16.61 -3.04
CA CYS A 150 3.06 -16.82 -1.81
C CYS A 150 3.78 -17.81 -0.89
N GLY A 151 3.69 -17.57 0.42
CA GLY A 151 4.25 -18.48 1.41
C GLY A 151 3.48 -19.80 1.50
N GLY A 152 4.21 -20.87 1.79
CA GLY A 152 3.66 -22.19 2.12
C GLY A 152 3.02 -22.23 3.50
N ASN A 153 2.23 -23.28 3.79
CA ASN A 153 1.48 -23.46 5.04
C ASN A 153 0.60 -22.24 5.38
N ARG A 154 0.00 -21.64 4.36
CA ARG A 154 -0.93 -20.51 4.44
C ARG A 154 -2.19 -20.81 3.63
N SER A 155 -3.21 -19.96 3.77
CA SER A 155 -4.47 -20.10 3.04
C SER A 155 -4.25 -20.26 1.53
N VAL A 156 -4.75 -21.36 0.96
CA VAL A 156 -4.74 -21.61 -0.49
C VAL A 156 -5.58 -20.56 -1.22
N LEU A 157 -6.72 -20.17 -0.65
CA LEU A 157 -7.60 -19.14 -1.22
C LEU A 157 -6.84 -17.82 -1.50
N ARG A 158 -5.92 -17.45 -0.61
CA ARG A 158 -5.07 -16.26 -0.79
C ARG A 158 -4.27 -16.31 -2.09
N ARG A 159 -3.77 -17.49 -2.49
CA ARG A 159 -2.97 -17.66 -3.70
C ARG A 159 -3.78 -17.35 -4.95
N TYR A 160 -5.00 -17.90 -5.02
CA TYR A 160 -5.95 -17.61 -6.10
C TYR A 160 -6.33 -16.13 -6.14
N GLN A 161 -6.67 -15.54 -5.01
CA GLN A 161 -7.08 -14.14 -4.92
C GLN A 161 -5.94 -13.18 -5.30
N MET A 162 -4.71 -13.44 -4.89
CA MET A 162 -3.55 -12.64 -5.30
C MET A 162 -3.27 -12.79 -6.80
N GLY A 163 -3.40 -14.00 -7.36
CA GLY A 163 -3.30 -14.25 -8.79
C GLY A 163 -4.36 -13.47 -9.58
N GLU A 164 -5.61 -13.51 -9.13
CA GLU A 164 -6.72 -12.77 -9.73
C GLU A 164 -6.47 -11.25 -9.69
N THR A 165 -6.04 -10.73 -8.56
CA THR A 165 -5.71 -9.30 -8.39
C THR A 165 -4.59 -8.86 -9.34
N ALA A 166 -3.52 -9.65 -9.43
CA ALA A 166 -2.42 -9.37 -10.34
C ALA A 166 -2.87 -9.40 -11.81
N GLY A 167 -3.65 -10.40 -12.21
CA GLY A 167 -4.16 -10.52 -13.57
C GLY A 167 -5.13 -9.41 -13.99
N ARG A 168 -5.84 -8.81 -13.04
CA ARG A 168 -6.74 -7.67 -13.28
C ARG A 168 -6.01 -6.33 -13.33
N LEU A 169 -4.96 -6.14 -12.55
CA LEU A 169 -4.35 -4.83 -12.30
C LEU A 169 -2.96 -4.66 -12.93
N ALA A 170 -2.17 -5.73 -13.11
CA ALA A 170 -0.85 -5.65 -13.73
C ALA A 170 -0.92 -5.82 -15.26
N ASP A 171 0.06 -5.26 -15.98
CA ASP A 171 0.25 -5.50 -17.41
C ASP A 171 1.04 -6.78 -17.65
N PHE A 172 1.93 -7.13 -16.72
CA PHE A 172 2.70 -8.35 -16.75
C PHE A 172 2.94 -8.86 -15.33
N THR A 173 2.84 -10.17 -15.15
CA THR A 173 3.04 -10.81 -13.85
C THR A 173 4.16 -11.84 -13.93
N ILE A 174 5.14 -11.74 -13.03
CA ILE A 174 6.15 -12.78 -12.82
C ILE A 174 5.80 -13.52 -11.54
N ILE A 175 5.38 -14.77 -11.67
CA ILE A 175 5.07 -15.64 -10.54
C ILE A 175 6.36 -16.35 -10.13
N THR A 176 6.79 -16.19 -8.89
CA THR A 176 8.03 -16.78 -8.38
C THR A 176 7.81 -17.50 -7.05
N SER A 177 8.82 -18.27 -6.62
CA SER A 177 8.81 -18.84 -5.26
C SER A 177 9.01 -17.72 -4.24
N ASP A 178 8.30 -17.85 -3.12
CA ASP A 178 8.56 -17.12 -1.88
C ASP A 178 8.97 -18.16 -0.82
N ASN A 179 8.65 -18.02 0.42
CA ASN A 179 8.97 -18.96 1.47
C ASN A 179 8.02 -20.20 1.41
N PRO A 180 8.38 -21.29 0.71
CA PRO A 180 7.48 -22.42 0.49
C PRO A 180 7.29 -23.29 1.73
N ARG A 181 8.14 -23.14 2.75
CA ARG A 181 8.16 -23.98 3.95
C ARG A 181 8.20 -25.47 3.59
N TRP A 182 7.12 -26.22 3.93
CA TRP A 182 7.01 -27.66 3.70
C TRP A 182 6.20 -28.02 2.43
N GLU A 183 5.77 -27.01 1.65
CA GLU A 183 5.02 -27.25 0.42
C GLU A 183 5.92 -27.16 -0.81
N ASP A 184 5.55 -27.87 -1.87
CA ASP A 184 6.18 -27.75 -3.17
C ASP A 184 5.96 -26.33 -3.74
N PRO A 185 7.02 -25.57 -4.03
CA PRO A 185 6.90 -24.23 -4.60
C PRO A 185 6.19 -24.22 -5.96
N GLY A 186 6.35 -25.25 -6.78
CA GLY A 186 5.66 -25.38 -8.06
C GLY A 186 4.14 -25.47 -7.88
N ARG A 187 3.67 -26.21 -6.88
CA ARG A 187 2.24 -26.29 -6.54
C ARG A 187 1.69 -24.91 -6.11
N ILE A 188 2.43 -24.17 -5.30
CA ILE A 188 2.04 -22.82 -4.88
C ILE A 188 1.91 -21.89 -6.08
N MET A 189 2.91 -21.91 -6.97
CA MET A 189 2.93 -21.08 -8.19
C MET A 189 1.79 -21.44 -9.14
N ASN A 190 1.43 -22.72 -9.27
CA ASN A 190 0.30 -23.17 -10.07
C ASN A 190 -1.03 -22.62 -9.53
N GLN A 191 -1.23 -22.60 -8.20
CA GLN A 191 -2.43 -22.06 -7.59
C GLN A 191 -2.55 -20.52 -7.76
N ILE A 192 -1.44 -19.79 -7.80
CA ILE A 192 -1.44 -18.37 -8.17
C ILE A 192 -1.82 -18.22 -9.66
N GLU A 193 -1.23 -19.04 -10.52
CA GLU A 193 -1.51 -19.05 -11.96
C GLU A 193 -2.99 -19.33 -12.26
N ASP A 194 -3.61 -20.28 -11.55
CA ASP A 194 -5.02 -20.62 -11.73
C ASP A 194 -5.93 -19.42 -11.46
N GLY A 195 -5.65 -18.64 -10.39
CA GLY A 195 -6.38 -17.41 -10.12
C GLY A 195 -6.17 -16.35 -11.19
N LEU A 196 -4.97 -16.23 -11.71
CA LEU A 196 -4.59 -15.24 -12.72
C LEU A 196 -5.23 -15.56 -14.09
N ARG A 197 -5.21 -16.81 -14.53
CA ARG A 197 -5.72 -17.25 -15.84
C ARG A 197 -7.20 -16.94 -16.07
N GLY A 198 -8.01 -16.92 -15.01
CA GLY A 198 -9.44 -16.61 -15.05
C GLY A 198 -9.76 -15.13 -15.32
N THR A 199 -8.76 -14.26 -15.37
CA THR A 199 -8.97 -12.81 -15.46
C THR A 199 -8.92 -12.28 -16.89
N VAL A 200 -9.56 -11.12 -17.09
CA VAL A 200 -9.48 -10.34 -18.32
C VAL A 200 -9.24 -8.88 -17.94
N ARG A 201 -8.29 -8.22 -18.61
CA ARG A 201 -8.01 -6.81 -18.45
C ARG A 201 -8.03 -6.11 -19.80
N ALA A 202 -8.84 -5.06 -19.92
CA ALA A 202 -9.02 -4.33 -21.20
C ALA A 202 -9.29 -5.25 -22.41
N GLY A 203 -10.12 -6.30 -22.21
CA GLY A 203 -10.46 -7.27 -23.25
C GLY A 203 -9.36 -8.29 -23.60
N LYS A 204 -8.21 -8.26 -22.91
CA LYS A 204 -7.08 -9.16 -23.16
C LYS A 204 -6.88 -10.14 -22.01
N LYS A 205 -6.41 -11.35 -22.34
CA LYS A 205 -5.95 -12.33 -21.36
C LYS A 205 -4.70 -11.80 -20.63
N PRO A 206 -4.47 -12.20 -19.36
CA PRO A 206 -3.30 -11.77 -18.61
C PRO A 206 -2.00 -12.28 -19.24
N SER A 207 -0.97 -11.43 -19.21
CA SER A 207 0.38 -11.79 -19.64
C SER A 207 1.23 -12.11 -18.42
N TYR A 208 1.87 -13.27 -18.41
CA TYR A 208 2.67 -13.71 -17.25
C TYR A 208 3.72 -14.74 -17.61
N ILE A 209 4.67 -14.96 -16.69
CA ILE A 209 5.65 -16.04 -16.71
C ILE A 209 5.82 -16.61 -15.30
N LYS A 210 6.24 -17.87 -15.22
CA LYS A 210 6.64 -18.51 -13.95
C LYS A 210 8.16 -18.72 -13.93
N ILE A 211 8.82 -18.18 -12.93
CA ILE A 211 10.26 -18.35 -12.70
C ILE A 211 10.46 -18.73 -11.24
N ALA A 212 10.76 -19.99 -10.96
CA ALA A 212 10.82 -20.50 -9.59
C ALA A 212 11.95 -19.87 -8.78
N ASP A 213 13.13 -19.68 -9.38
CA ASP A 213 14.23 -18.97 -8.74
C ASP A 213 13.91 -17.47 -8.65
N ARG A 214 13.87 -16.95 -7.41
CA ARG A 214 13.48 -15.55 -7.18
C ARG A 214 14.52 -14.55 -7.67
N ARG A 215 15.80 -14.93 -7.65
CA ARG A 215 16.86 -14.07 -8.17
C ARG A 215 16.73 -13.94 -9.68
N ALA A 216 16.60 -15.05 -10.37
CA ALA A 216 16.38 -15.05 -11.82
C ALA A 216 15.06 -14.36 -12.24
N ALA A 217 14.06 -14.30 -11.33
CA ALA A 217 12.81 -13.60 -11.59
C ALA A 217 12.96 -12.07 -11.51
N VAL A 218 14.00 -11.56 -10.84
CA VAL A 218 14.29 -10.12 -10.67
C VAL A 218 15.29 -9.64 -11.72
N GLU A 219 16.23 -10.48 -12.14
CA GLU A 219 17.18 -10.23 -13.23
C GLU A 219 16.49 -10.27 -14.60
#